data_f9f17c2eabe15ef906ed771e037f8ada
#
_entry.id   f9f17c2eabe15ef906ed771e037f8ada
#
_cell.length_a   1.000
_cell.length_b   1.000
_cell.length_c   1.000
_cell.angle_alpha   90.00
_cell.angle_beta   90.00
_cell.angle_gamma   90.00
#
_symmetry.space_group_name_H-M   'P 1'
#
loop_
_entity.id
_entity.type
_entity.pdbx_description
1 polymer ?
#
loop_
_entity_poly.entity_id
_entity_poly.type
_entity_poly.pdbx_seq_one_letter_code
_entity_poly.pdbx_strand_id
1 'polypeptide(L)'
;MRRLWDDNSTSLVIFYVLVMMCAIWKMIPTLNERGFWSDELFTASVIRYHPVFDTQYERKTVVQIEMDDSFLTVKAGEQHPPMYDLSLKAWASLFGDSEYSLRGFNVAIIMLALLFILTACRSKLKNKAELSILATALLLLWLPVTQSYVTQARSYMFFMMLSTICLLAFIKVKTAHGNERVWRYTFYALATVSFLTHYYMAVFVGIIYLSIAWDDIKRRRYWLPAIPVPFVALWIYLSYHSLLFTANGGVAWSQLSYTQSLSSMLTMVYGYFGWGVVAIVLSAAYVFLKKKHTEQYMVIAILLSIGVLAFVCKKSGILHPRHFIFIIPWCIYLLFHALSNLTERKTVLILVAFIISWLSPPADSQANVYETDEYKEAAKYISDGHGVSKYKLFASWSPNEAYYKYYLDNYMHKNVDINMLSVSGDVESTCREIRDGHAVLYAHGAHREVINAFKACALKYQEVKFNGIMVIVKS
;
A
#
# COMPACT_ATOMS: atom_id res chain seq x y z
N MET A 1 18.52 31.17 -25.62
CA MET A 1 18.04 29.87 -25.04
C MET A 1 19.14 28.84 -24.75
N ARG A 2 20.19 28.65 -25.57
CA ARG A 2 21.29 27.71 -25.27
C ARG A 2 22.01 27.96 -23.93
N ARG A 3 22.27 29.20 -23.53
CA ARG A 3 23.02 29.53 -22.30
C ARG A 3 22.24 29.32 -21.00
N LEU A 4 20.90 29.22 -21.00
CA LEU A 4 20.09 28.99 -19.82
C LEU A 4 20.12 27.51 -19.34
N TRP A 5 20.58 26.58 -20.18
CA TRP A 5 20.61 25.15 -19.84
C TRP A 5 22.02 24.61 -19.57
N ASP A 6 23.09 25.34 -19.92
CA ASP A 6 24.46 24.85 -19.83
C ASP A 6 25.16 25.08 -18.47
N ASP A 7 24.68 26.04 -17.67
CA ASP A 7 25.30 26.41 -16.37
C ASP A 7 24.43 26.06 -15.14
N ASN A 8 23.32 25.32 -15.30
CA ASN A 8 22.22 25.50 -14.37
C ASN A 8 21.75 24.24 -13.67
N SER A 9 22.53 23.77 -12.70
CA SER A 9 21.97 22.94 -11.62
C SER A 9 20.76 23.62 -10.96
N THR A 10 20.75 24.95 -10.84
CA THR A 10 19.66 25.76 -10.28
C THR A 10 18.39 25.68 -11.11
N SER A 11 18.46 25.83 -12.44
CA SER A 11 17.27 25.73 -13.32
C SER A 11 16.66 24.33 -13.32
N LEU A 12 17.47 23.29 -13.24
CA LEU A 12 16.98 21.92 -13.13
C LEU A 12 16.32 21.66 -11.77
N VAL A 13 16.88 22.19 -10.70
CA VAL A 13 16.27 22.13 -9.35
C VAL A 13 14.93 22.87 -9.34
N ILE A 14 14.87 24.07 -9.89
CA ILE A 14 13.61 24.84 -10.00
C ILE A 14 12.58 24.06 -10.81
N PHE A 15 12.97 23.53 -11.97
CA PHE A 15 12.08 22.72 -12.81
C PHE A 15 11.56 21.50 -12.04
N TYR A 16 12.44 20.76 -11.33
CA TYR A 16 12.06 19.62 -10.51
C TYR A 16 11.03 20.01 -9.44
N VAL A 17 11.28 21.10 -8.72
CA VAL A 17 10.38 21.60 -7.67
C VAL A 17 9.03 22.01 -8.27
N LEU A 18 9.02 22.73 -9.41
CA LEU A 18 7.78 23.14 -10.06
C LEU A 18 6.94 21.93 -10.51
N VAL A 19 7.57 20.94 -11.15
CA VAL A 19 6.87 19.70 -11.57
C VAL A 19 6.32 18.93 -10.38
N MET A 20 7.09 18.86 -9.29
CA MET A 20 6.65 18.27 -8.03
C MET A 20 5.44 19.01 -7.45
N MET A 21 5.49 20.34 -7.37
CA MET A 21 4.39 21.17 -6.86
C MET A 21 3.12 21.04 -7.72
N CYS A 22 3.25 21.00 -9.04
CA CYS A 22 2.12 20.78 -9.94
C CYS A 22 1.47 19.40 -9.72
N ALA A 23 2.27 18.35 -9.55
CA ALA A 23 1.75 17.02 -9.30
C ALA A 23 1.01 16.95 -7.95
N ILE A 24 1.59 17.51 -6.90
CA ILE A 24 0.97 17.58 -5.57
C ILE A 24 -0.32 18.40 -5.61
N TRP A 25 -0.30 19.56 -6.26
CA TRP A 25 -1.49 20.39 -6.44
C TRP A 25 -2.65 19.61 -7.09
N LYS A 26 -2.34 18.77 -8.08
CA LYS A 26 -3.32 17.89 -8.72
C LYS A 26 -3.85 16.78 -7.77
N MET A 27 -3.01 16.29 -6.86
CA MET A 27 -3.38 15.19 -5.93
C MET A 27 -4.23 15.67 -4.75
N ILE A 28 -4.00 16.87 -4.22
CA ILE A 28 -4.66 17.37 -3.01
C ILE A 28 -6.21 17.34 -3.10
N PRO A 29 -6.87 17.84 -4.16
CA PRO A 29 -8.32 17.82 -4.25
C PRO A 29 -8.91 16.41 -4.20
N THR A 30 -8.21 15.42 -4.77
CA THR A 30 -8.71 14.04 -4.88
C THR A 30 -8.71 13.27 -3.55
N LEU A 31 -8.04 13.79 -2.51
CA LEU A 31 -7.93 13.11 -1.21
C LEU A 31 -9.26 12.97 -0.46
N ASN A 32 -10.26 13.79 -0.79
CA ASN A 32 -11.56 13.82 -0.10
C ASN A 32 -12.75 13.56 -1.02
N GLU A 33 -12.52 13.10 -2.25
CA GLU A 33 -13.58 12.88 -3.24
C GLU A 33 -14.52 11.73 -2.87
N ARG A 34 -14.03 10.77 -2.08
CA ARG A 34 -14.80 9.58 -1.67
C ARG A 34 -14.56 9.21 -0.21
N GLY A 35 -15.50 8.47 0.38
CA GLY A 35 -15.31 7.79 1.66
C GLY A 35 -14.15 6.79 1.63
N PHE A 36 -13.78 6.28 2.79
CA PHE A 36 -12.86 5.15 2.89
C PHE A 36 -13.55 3.87 2.39
N TRP A 37 -12.86 3.10 1.57
CA TRP A 37 -13.26 1.73 1.28
C TRP A 37 -12.77 0.75 2.35
N SER A 38 -13.18 -0.51 2.29
CA SER A 38 -12.98 -1.51 3.35
C SER A 38 -11.56 -1.61 3.89
N ASP A 39 -10.53 -1.66 3.03
CA ASP A 39 -9.13 -1.76 3.50
C ASP A 39 -8.63 -0.46 4.15
N GLU A 40 -9.09 0.72 3.69
CA GLU A 40 -8.77 1.99 4.34
C GLU A 40 -9.44 2.09 5.71
N LEU A 41 -10.70 1.66 5.82
CA LEU A 41 -11.42 1.60 7.09
C LEU A 41 -10.77 0.61 8.07
N PHE A 42 -10.28 -0.53 7.55
CA PHE A 42 -9.48 -1.45 8.35
C PHE A 42 -8.27 -0.73 8.95
N THR A 43 -7.48 -0.04 8.12
CA THR A 43 -6.32 0.72 8.59
C THR A 43 -6.72 1.83 9.58
N ALA A 44 -7.73 2.63 9.25
CA ALA A 44 -8.22 3.71 10.11
C ALA A 44 -8.71 3.17 11.47
N SER A 45 -9.43 2.05 11.46
CA SER A 45 -9.92 1.40 12.68
C SER A 45 -8.78 0.85 13.53
N VAL A 46 -7.78 0.22 12.91
CA VAL A 46 -6.61 -0.31 13.62
C VAL A 46 -5.83 0.79 14.33
N ILE A 47 -5.61 1.93 13.69
CA ILE A 47 -4.86 3.04 14.32
C ILE A 47 -5.67 3.77 15.39
N ARG A 48 -7.01 3.78 15.31
CA ARG A 48 -7.90 4.51 16.22
C ARG A 48 -8.35 3.66 17.40
N TYR A 49 -8.84 2.46 17.15
CA TYR A 49 -9.53 1.64 18.15
C TYR A 49 -8.72 0.42 18.60
N HIS A 50 -7.70 0.00 17.88
CA HIS A 50 -6.94 -1.23 18.10
C HIS A 50 -7.87 -2.47 18.23
N PRO A 51 -8.77 -2.71 17.26
CA PRO A 51 -9.74 -3.80 17.40
C PRO A 51 -9.04 -5.16 17.26
N VAL A 52 -9.35 -6.06 18.19
CA VAL A 52 -8.92 -7.46 18.10
C VAL A 52 -9.90 -8.18 17.19
N PHE A 53 -9.45 -8.53 15.98
CA PHE A 53 -10.22 -9.34 15.05
C PHE A 53 -10.00 -10.81 15.39
N ASP A 54 -11.01 -11.47 15.96
CA ASP A 54 -10.95 -12.90 16.21
C ASP A 54 -10.92 -13.65 14.88
N THR A 55 -9.81 -14.32 14.60
CA THR A 55 -9.63 -15.14 13.40
C THR A 55 -10.24 -16.54 13.57
N GLN A 56 -10.57 -16.90 14.82
CA GLN A 56 -11.28 -18.14 15.13
C GLN A 56 -12.75 -17.81 15.38
N TYR A 57 -13.55 -17.80 14.32
CA TYR A 57 -15.00 -17.71 14.43
C TYR A 57 -15.55 -18.91 15.24
N GLU A 58 -15.56 -18.78 16.55
CA GLU A 58 -16.54 -19.49 17.33
C GLU A 58 -17.90 -18.92 16.95
N ARG A 59 -18.81 -19.79 16.47
CA ARG A 59 -20.16 -19.44 16.01
C ARG A 59 -21.03 -19.00 17.21
N LYS A 60 -20.74 -17.82 17.75
CA LYS A 60 -21.57 -17.18 18.76
C LYS A 60 -22.63 -16.31 18.09
N THR A 61 -23.81 -16.25 18.66
CA THR A 61 -24.96 -15.53 18.10
C THR A 61 -24.70 -14.02 18.02
N VAL A 62 -23.99 -13.47 18.98
CA VAL A 62 -23.53 -12.07 19.04
C VAL A 62 -22.12 -12.06 19.61
N VAL A 63 -21.19 -11.43 18.91
CA VAL A 63 -19.81 -11.26 19.36
C VAL A 63 -19.49 -9.77 19.34
N GLN A 64 -19.07 -9.24 20.50
CA GLN A 64 -18.55 -7.89 20.59
C GLN A 64 -17.05 -7.92 20.28
N ILE A 65 -16.57 -6.99 19.45
CA ILE A 65 -15.13 -6.83 19.21
C ILE A 65 -14.51 -6.19 20.46
N GLU A 66 -13.52 -6.87 21.03
CA GLU A 66 -12.72 -6.29 22.10
C GLU A 66 -11.79 -5.23 21.50
N MET A 67 -11.83 -4.03 22.08
CA MET A 67 -10.88 -2.98 21.75
C MET A 67 -9.68 -3.15 22.68
N ASP A 68 -8.50 -3.44 22.07
CA ASP A 68 -7.24 -3.60 22.81
C ASP A 68 -6.49 -2.26 22.86
N ASP A 69 -5.95 -1.94 24.03
CA ASP A 69 -5.08 -0.76 24.19
C ASP A 69 -3.71 -0.96 23.55
N SER A 70 -3.33 -2.19 23.24
CA SER A 70 -2.03 -2.53 22.66
C SER A 70 -2.06 -2.59 21.13
N PHE A 71 -1.64 -1.50 20.47
CA PHE A 71 -1.48 -1.44 19.03
C PHE A 71 -0.58 -2.57 18.47
N LEU A 72 0.50 -2.93 19.19
CA LEU A 72 1.42 -3.96 18.72
C LEU A 72 0.81 -5.37 18.79
N THR A 73 -0.03 -5.66 19.78
CA THR A 73 -0.76 -6.93 19.88
C THR A 73 -1.69 -7.11 18.68
N VAL A 74 -2.49 -6.08 18.38
CA VAL A 74 -3.39 -6.08 17.22
C VAL A 74 -2.61 -6.28 15.92
N LYS A 75 -1.51 -5.54 15.74
CA LYS A 75 -0.67 -5.68 14.55
C LYS A 75 0.02 -7.04 14.44
N ALA A 76 0.39 -7.66 15.55
CA ALA A 76 0.97 -9.00 15.56
C ALA A 76 -0.03 -10.08 15.14
N GLY A 77 -1.32 -9.88 15.40
CA GLY A 77 -2.42 -10.73 14.93
C GLY A 77 -2.79 -10.52 13.46
N GLU A 78 -2.34 -9.43 12.84
CA GLU A 78 -2.63 -9.05 11.48
C GLU A 78 -1.63 -9.63 10.45
N GLN A 79 -2.01 -9.51 9.16
CA GLN A 79 -1.21 -10.02 8.05
C GLN A 79 -0.13 -9.07 7.55
N HIS A 80 -0.06 -7.84 8.05
CA HIS A 80 0.86 -6.81 7.56
C HIS A 80 1.85 -6.40 8.64
N PRO A 81 3.13 -6.19 8.29
CA PRO A 81 4.11 -5.64 9.21
C PRO A 81 3.74 -4.22 9.69
N PRO A 82 4.25 -3.78 10.87
CA PRO A 82 3.68 -2.65 11.60
C PRO A 82 4.12 -1.27 11.14
N MET A 83 5.19 -1.15 10.32
CA MET A 83 5.87 0.13 10.14
C MET A 83 5.01 1.22 9.48
N TYR A 84 4.20 0.83 8.49
CA TYR A 84 3.28 1.79 7.87
C TYR A 84 2.25 2.31 8.86
N ASP A 85 1.54 1.40 9.54
CA ASP A 85 0.45 1.78 10.45
C ASP A 85 0.98 2.51 11.69
N LEU A 86 2.19 2.16 12.16
CA LEU A 86 2.87 2.89 13.23
C LEU A 86 3.20 4.32 12.80
N SER A 87 3.69 4.50 11.58
CA SER A 87 3.98 5.83 11.01
C SER A 87 2.70 6.63 10.80
N LEU A 88 1.64 5.98 10.31
CA LEU A 88 0.34 6.61 10.10
C LEU A 88 -0.33 6.97 11.44
N LYS A 89 -0.19 6.14 12.47
CA LYS A 89 -0.66 6.43 13.84
C LYS A 89 0.05 7.66 14.41
N ALA A 90 1.37 7.74 14.24
CA ALA A 90 2.14 8.93 14.65
C ALA A 90 1.69 10.18 13.89
N TRP A 91 1.40 10.07 12.59
CA TRP A 91 0.83 11.15 11.79
C TRP A 91 -0.57 11.55 12.29
N ALA A 92 -1.44 10.57 12.51
CA ALA A 92 -2.81 10.80 12.99
C ALA A 92 -2.84 11.49 14.35
N SER A 93 -1.88 11.22 15.24
CA SER A 93 -1.77 11.88 16.54
C SER A 93 -1.47 13.39 16.43
N LEU A 94 -0.88 13.83 15.30
CA LEU A 94 -0.53 15.24 15.05
C LEU A 94 -1.58 15.96 14.19
N PHE A 95 -2.18 15.27 13.23
CA PHE A 95 -3.02 15.89 12.18
C PHE A 95 -4.45 15.35 12.18
N GLY A 96 -4.80 14.47 13.12
CA GLY A 96 -6.09 13.79 13.18
C GLY A 96 -6.18 12.61 12.22
N ASP A 97 -7.26 11.84 12.35
CA ASP A 97 -7.51 10.59 11.62
C ASP A 97 -8.62 10.70 10.56
N SER A 98 -8.96 11.93 10.14
CA SER A 98 -9.91 12.12 9.04
C SER A 98 -9.42 11.54 7.72
N GLU A 99 -10.33 11.29 6.77
CA GLU A 99 -10.01 10.78 5.43
C GLU A 99 -8.93 11.62 4.75
N TYR A 100 -9.11 12.95 4.80
CA TYR A 100 -8.15 13.90 4.24
C TYR A 100 -6.77 13.79 4.91
N SER A 101 -6.74 13.69 6.25
CA SER A 101 -5.49 13.59 6.99
C SER A 101 -4.75 12.28 6.69
N LEU A 102 -5.44 11.13 6.77
CA LEU A 102 -4.78 9.83 6.58
C LEU A 102 -4.27 9.65 5.14
N ARG A 103 -5.00 10.11 4.14
CA ARG A 103 -4.53 10.15 2.74
C ARG A 103 -3.45 11.20 2.54
N GLY A 104 -3.52 12.33 3.24
CA GLY A 104 -2.51 13.38 3.26
C GLY A 104 -1.14 12.91 3.70
N PHE A 105 -1.07 11.87 4.55
CA PHE A 105 0.19 11.19 4.90
C PHE A 105 0.95 10.69 3.66
N ASN A 106 0.25 10.11 2.68
CA ASN A 106 0.87 9.65 1.44
C ASN A 106 1.50 10.79 0.65
N VAL A 107 0.82 11.94 0.58
CA VAL A 107 1.35 13.15 -0.07
C VAL A 107 2.60 13.65 0.67
N ALA A 108 2.57 13.66 2.01
CA ALA A 108 3.72 14.05 2.82
C ALA A 108 4.94 13.12 2.60
N ILE A 109 4.72 11.80 2.53
CA ILE A 109 5.77 10.82 2.24
C ILE A 109 6.35 11.02 0.85
N ILE A 110 5.51 11.28 -0.16
CA ILE A 110 5.98 11.62 -1.51
C ILE A 110 6.87 12.86 -1.46
N MET A 111 6.41 13.94 -0.82
CA MET A 111 7.18 15.18 -0.71
C MET A 111 8.54 14.96 -0.04
N LEU A 112 8.55 14.25 1.09
CA LEU A 112 9.79 13.96 1.83
C LEU A 112 10.75 13.12 1.00
N ALA A 113 10.26 12.08 0.32
CA ALA A 113 11.08 11.22 -0.54
C ALA A 113 11.68 12.02 -1.70
N LEU A 114 10.90 12.87 -2.36
CA LEU A 114 11.35 13.68 -3.48
C LEU A 114 12.36 14.74 -3.06
N LEU A 115 12.15 15.40 -1.92
CA LEU A 115 13.09 16.36 -1.36
C LEU A 115 14.40 15.68 -0.95
N PHE A 116 14.32 14.48 -0.36
CA PHE A 116 15.50 13.69 -0.03
C PHE A 116 16.29 13.32 -1.29
N ILE A 117 15.62 12.82 -2.34
CA ILE A 117 16.25 12.46 -3.62
C ILE A 117 16.91 13.71 -4.25
N LEU A 118 16.20 14.83 -4.31
CA LEU A 118 16.72 16.06 -4.86
C LEU A 118 17.97 16.54 -4.12
N THR A 119 17.93 16.57 -2.78
CA THR A 119 19.07 17.02 -1.96
C THR A 119 20.28 16.09 -2.11
N ALA A 120 20.03 14.77 -2.21
CA ALA A 120 21.09 13.78 -2.40
C ALA A 120 21.75 13.82 -3.79
N CYS A 121 21.01 14.30 -4.81
CA CYS A 121 21.48 14.34 -6.20
C CYS A 121 21.97 15.73 -6.66
N ARG A 122 21.55 16.83 -6.00
CA ARG A 122 21.77 18.21 -6.49
C ARG A 122 23.21 18.57 -6.83
N SER A 123 24.18 18.02 -6.09
CA SER A 123 25.61 18.36 -6.26
C SER A 123 26.27 17.63 -7.43
N LYS A 124 25.59 16.67 -8.04
CA LYS A 124 26.16 15.79 -9.07
C LYS A 124 25.20 15.54 -10.25
N LEU A 125 24.42 16.56 -10.63
CA LEU A 125 23.44 16.49 -11.73
C LEU A 125 24.05 16.21 -13.11
N LYS A 126 25.39 16.19 -13.23
CA LYS A 126 26.12 15.74 -14.41
C LYS A 126 26.29 14.22 -14.44
N ASN A 127 26.05 13.53 -13.33
CA ASN A 127 26.12 12.07 -13.27
C ASN A 127 24.85 11.45 -13.88
N LYS A 128 25.01 10.59 -14.87
CA LYS A 128 23.91 9.92 -15.58
C LYS A 128 23.02 9.10 -14.65
N ALA A 129 23.59 8.43 -13.63
CA ALA A 129 22.83 7.64 -12.67
C ALA A 129 21.94 8.54 -11.79
N GLU A 130 22.45 9.67 -11.31
CA GLU A 130 21.68 10.61 -10.48
C GLU A 130 20.58 11.33 -11.28
N LEU A 131 20.89 11.71 -12.54
CA LEU A 131 19.88 12.25 -13.45
C LEU A 131 18.76 11.21 -13.72
N SER A 132 19.11 9.95 -13.88
CA SER A 132 18.13 8.87 -14.10
C SER A 132 17.23 8.66 -12.88
N ILE A 133 17.76 8.78 -11.65
CA ILE A 133 16.95 8.70 -10.43
C ILE A 133 15.98 9.88 -10.33
N LEU A 134 16.44 11.09 -10.63
CA LEU A 134 15.56 12.28 -10.63
C LEU A 134 14.45 12.15 -11.67
N ALA A 135 14.79 11.69 -12.88
CA ALA A 135 13.81 11.43 -13.93
C ALA A 135 12.81 10.33 -13.51
N THR A 136 13.30 9.29 -12.83
CA THR A 136 12.45 8.23 -12.25
C THR A 136 11.47 8.80 -11.25
N ALA A 137 11.96 9.59 -10.29
CA ALA A 137 11.13 10.18 -9.24
C ALA A 137 10.07 11.13 -9.81
N LEU A 138 10.40 11.90 -10.85
CA LEU A 138 9.42 12.76 -11.54
C LEU A 138 8.38 11.96 -12.31
N LEU A 139 8.79 10.92 -13.07
CA LEU A 139 7.83 10.10 -13.81
C LEU A 139 6.86 9.40 -12.86
N LEU A 140 7.35 8.88 -11.72
CA LEU A 140 6.49 8.23 -10.72
C LEU A 140 5.31 9.11 -10.31
N LEU A 141 5.47 10.43 -10.18
CA LEU A 141 4.39 11.34 -9.81
C LEU A 141 3.25 11.41 -10.83
N TRP A 142 3.57 11.19 -12.09
CA TRP A 142 2.63 11.34 -13.21
C TRP A 142 2.05 10.02 -13.68
N LEU A 143 2.54 8.89 -13.18
CA LEU A 143 1.94 7.60 -13.50
C LEU A 143 0.52 7.51 -12.94
N PRO A 144 -0.45 7.02 -13.72
CA PRO A 144 -1.81 6.80 -13.23
C PRO A 144 -1.86 5.92 -11.98
N VAL A 145 -1.02 4.90 -11.90
CA VAL A 145 -0.91 4.03 -10.72
C VAL A 145 -0.55 4.79 -9.44
N THR A 146 0.32 5.80 -9.52
CA THR A 146 0.65 6.65 -8.37
C THR A 146 -0.54 7.52 -7.96
N GLN A 147 -1.23 8.10 -8.95
CA GLN A 147 -2.40 8.94 -8.71
C GLN A 147 -3.55 8.15 -8.07
N SER A 148 -3.74 6.87 -8.45
CA SER A 148 -4.72 5.99 -7.83
C SER A 148 -4.37 5.67 -6.37
N TYR A 149 -3.12 5.31 -6.10
CA TYR A 149 -2.76 4.86 -4.74
C TYR A 149 -2.43 5.99 -3.75
N VAL A 150 -2.17 7.21 -4.21
CA VAL A 150 -2.01 8.35 -3.29
C VAL A 150 -3.30 8.69 -2.56
N THR A 151 -4.44 8.42 -3.19
CA THR A 151 -5.78 8.65 -2.63
C THR A 151 -6.27 7.52 -1.72
N GLN A 152 -5.39 6.60 -1.35
CA GLN A 152 -5.72 5.47 -0.48
C GLN A 152 -4.87 5.50 0.80
N ALA A 153 -5.50 5.51 1.97
CA ALA A 153 -4.82 5.45 3.27
C ALA A 153 -4.28 4.02 3.53
N ARG A 154 -3.42 3.55 2.61
CA ARG A 154 -2.79 2.21 2.61
C ARG A 154 -1.29 2.32 2.38
N SER A 155 -0.56 1.27 2.72
CA SER A 155 0.91 1.23 2.66
C SER A 155 1.53 1.35 1.26
N TYR A 156 0.73 1.38 0.19
CA TYR A 156 1.21 1.30 -1.19
C TYR A 156 2.16 2.44 -1.55
N MET A 157 1.76 3.69 -1.32
CA MET A 157 2.62 4.84 -1.59
C MET A 157 3.87 4.86 -0.70
N PHE A 158 3.71 4.47 0.58
CA PHE A 158 4.81 4.41 1.52
C PHE A 158 5.91 3.45 1.02
N PHE A 159 5.56 2.22 0.65
CA PHE A 159 6.58 1.27 0.20
C PHE A 159 7.09 1.56 -1.23
N MET A 160 6.32 2.18 -2.11
CA MET A 160 6.82 2.63 -3.41
C MET A 160 7.87 3.73 -3.25
N MET A 161 7.63 4.74 -2.40
CA MET A 161 8.60 5.80 -2.12
C MET A 161 9.82 5.27 -1.37
N LEU A 162 9.61 4.38 -0.41
CA LEU A 162 10.69 3.69 0.30
C LEU A 162 11.58 2.89 -0.65
N SER A 163 10.98 2.17 -1.60
CA SER A 163 11.71 1.46 -2.68
C SER A 163 12.51 2.42 -3.55
N THR A 164 11.97 3.61 -3.86
CA THR A 164 12.69 4.64 -4.64
C THR A 164 13.92 5.16 -3.90
N ILE A 165 13.81 5.38 -2.58
CA ILE A 165 14.94 5.81 -1.75
C ILE A 165 15.95 4.66 -1.57
N CYS A 166 15.48 3.40 -1.45
CA CYS A 166 16.36 2.21 -1.45
C CYS A 166 17.17 2.11 -2.76
N LEU A 167 16.54 2.37 -3.90
CA LEU A 167 17.21 2.42 -5.19
C LEU A 167 18.31 3.47 -5.21
N LEU A 168 18.03 4.70 -4.75
CA LEU A 168 19.04 5.75 -4.63
C LEU A 168 20.22 5.29 -3.75
N ALA A 169 19.92 4.78 -2.54
CA ALA A 169 20.95 4.32 -1.61
C ALA A 169 21.79 3.18 -2.20
N PHE A 170 21.16 2.21 -2.87
CA PHE A 170 21.84 1.13 -3.58
C PHE A 170 22.82 1.67 -4.63
N ILE A 171 22.38 2.60 -5.48
CA ILE A 171 23.22 3.19 -6.52
C ILE A 171 24.39 3.95 -5.88
N LYS A 172 24.15 4.76 -4.85
CA LYS A 172 25.20 5.50 -4.15
C LYS A 172 26.24 4.57 -3.52
N VAL A 173 25.82 3.44 -2.97
CA VAL A 173 26.73 2.40 -2.43
C VAL A 173 27.56 1.76 -3.54
N LYS A 174 26.92 1.39 -4.67
CA LYS A 174 27.61 0.67 -5.77
C LYS A 174 28.49 1.56 -6.64
N THR A 175 28.17 2.84 -6.78
CA THR A 175 28.97 3.78 -7.58
C THR A 175 30.11 4.42 -6.78
N ALA A 176 30.20 4.15 -5.47
CA ALA A 176 31.24 4.68 -4.56
C ALA A 176 31.43 6.21 -4.65
N HIS A 177 30.42 6.96 -5.10
CA HIS A 177 30.47 8.39 -5.22
C HIS A 177 29.98 9.07 -3.92
N GLY A 178 30.87 9.68 -3.20
CA GLY A 178 30.57 10.39 -1.96
C GLY A 178 30.90 9.58 -0.70
N ASN A 179 30.16 9.85 0.39
CA ASN A 179 30.41 9.16 1.66
C ASN A 179 29.77 7.75 1.66
N GLU A 180 30.48 6.76 1.07
CA GLU A 180 30.04 5.37 0.98
C GLU A 180 29.51 4.82 2.31
N ARG A 181 30.16 5.18 3.43
CA ARG A 181 29.75 4.71 4.77
C ARG A 181 28.33 5.19 5.11
N VAL A 182 28.04 6.46 4.91
CA VAL A 182 26.70 7.01 5.19
C VAL A 182 25.64 6.31 4.35
N TRP A 183 25.89 6.10 3.04
CA TRP A 183 24.94 5.44 2.17
C TRP A 183 24.74 3.96 2.51
N ARG A 184 25.73 3.27 3.05
CA ARG A 184 25.59 1.90 3.56
C ARG A 184 24.66 1.88 4.78
N TYR A 185 24.88 2.75 5.77
CA TYR A 185 23.97 2.87 6.92
C TYR A 185 22.56 3.21 6.48
N THR A 186 22.42 4.19 5.59
CA THR A 186 21.12 4.56 5.02
C THR A 186 20.44 3.37 4.36
N PHE A 187 21.17 2.58 3.56
CA PHE A 187 20.60 1.41 2.91
C PHE A 187 20.13 0.36 3.92
N TYR A 188 20.94 0.03 4.92
CA TYR A 188 20.55 -0.96 5.94
C TYR A 188 19.37 -0.49 6.80
N ALA A 189 19.31 0.78 7.15
CA ALA A 189 18.15 1.36 7.83
C ALA A 189 16.88 1.28 6.98
N LEU A 190 16.96 1.66 5.69
CA LEU A 190 15.85 1.56 4.74
C LEU A 190 15.42 0.11 4.49
N ALA A 191 16.36 -0.84 4.42
CA ALA A 191 16.06 -2.26 4.31
C ALA A 191 15.30 -2.77 5.54
N THR A 192 15.70 -2.34 6.75
CA THR A 192 14.98 -2.67 7.98
C THR A 192 13.53 -2.17 7.92
N VAL A 193 13.34 -0.89 7.56
CA VAL A 193 11.98 -0.32 7.40
C VAL A 193 11.18 -1.06 6.33
N SER A 194 11.82 -1.44 5.22
CA SER A 194 11.18 -2.19 4.13
C SER A 194 10.70 -3.57 4.59
N PHE A 195 11.51 -4.29 5.34
CA PHE A 195 11.18 -5.61 5.89
C PHE A 195 9.99 -5.53 6.87
N LEU A 196 9.88 -4.41 7.59
CA LEU A 196 8.81 -4.14 8.54
C LEU A 196 7.61 -3.40 7.92
N THR A 197 7.58 -3.20 6.60
CA THR A 197 6.48 -2.52 5.91
C THR A 197 5.59 -3.48 5.13
N HIS A 198 6.20 -4.40 4.35
CA HIS A 198 5.44 -5.32 3.50
C HIS A 198 6.25 -6.57 3.14
N TYR A 199 5.68 -7.78 3.34
CA TYR A 199 6.42 -9.04 3.12
C TYR A 199 6.92 -9.22 1.69
N TYR A 200 6.15 -8.83 0.67
CA TYR A 200 6.61 -8.94 -0.71
C TYR A 200 7.74 -7.97 -1.03
N MET A 201 7.68 -6.76 -0.47
CA MET A 201 8.79 -5.82 -0.55
C MET A 201 10.03 -6.36 0.19
N ALA A 202 9.84 -7.06 1.31
CA ALA A 202 10.93 -7.69 2.05
C ALA A 202 11.68 -8.73 1.19
N VAL A 203 10.97 -9.52 0.38
CA VAL A 203 11.60 -10.46 -0.57
C VAL A 203 12.47 -9.70 -1.59
N PHE A 204 11.92 -8.66 -2.21
CA PHE A 204 12.62 -7.87 -3.22
C PHE A 204 13.85 -7.15 -2.65
N VAL A 205 13.65 -6.38 -1.58
CA VAL A 205 14.74 -5.65 -0.91
C VAL A 205 15.75 -6.62 -0.31
N GLY A 206 15.32 -7.81 0.15
CA GLY A 206 16.19 -8.86 0.62
C GLY A 206 17.17 -9.36 -0.44
N ILE A 207 16.72 -9.55 -1.68
CA ILE A 207 17.59 -9.92 -2.80
C ILE A 207 18.63 -8.82 -3.06
N ILE A 208 18.20 -7.55 -3.08
CA ILE A 208 19.11 -6.40 -3.23
C ILE A 208 20.08 -6.30 -2.06
N TYR A 209 19.59 -6.49 -0.84
CA TYR A 209 20.36 -6.48 0.39
C TYR A 209 21.50 -7.51 0.37
N LEU A 210 21.26 -8.73 -0.12
CA LEU A 210 22.29 -9.78 -0.21
C LEU A 210 23.50 -9.33 -1.01
N SER A 211 23.32 -8.50 -2.05
CA SER A 211 24.43 -7.96 -2.86
C SER A 211 25.32 -6.98 -2.08
N ILE A 212 24.72 -6.14 -1.22
CA ILE A 212 25.48 -5.18 -0.40
C ILE A 212 26.09 -5.91 0.80
N ALA A 213 25.33 -6.80 1.42
CA ALA A 213 25.78 -7.60 2.56
C ALA A 213 27.01 -8.47 2.18
N TRP A 214 26.97 -9.07 1.01
CA TRP A 214 28.12 -9.85 0.48
C TRP A 214 29.38 -9.01 0.35
N ASP A 215 29.26 -7.78 -0.19
CA ASP A 215 30.40 -6.85 -0.28
C ASP A 215 30.95 -6.46 1.10
N ASP A 216 30.06 -6.28 2.09
CA ASP A 216 30.50 -5.93 3.46
C ASP A 216 31.13 -7.12 4.19
N ILE A 217 30.60 -8.32 4.02
CA ILE A 217 31.18 -9.55 4.55
C ILE A 217 32.59 -9.75 3.99
N LYS A 218 32.80 -9.59 2.68
CA LYS A 218 34.13 -9.66 2.05
C LYS A 218 35.11 -8.62 2.62
N ARG A 219 34.60 -7.44 3.01
CA ARG A 219 35.37 -6.36 3.64
C ARG A 219 35.47 -6.50 5.16
N ARG A 220 35.03 -7.63 5.74
CA ARG A 220 35.02 -7.95 7.18
C ARG A 220 34.19 -6.96 8.02
N ARG A 221 33.11 -6.40 7.43
CA ARG A 221 32.18 -5.47 8.09
C ARG A 221 30.90 -6.21 8.50
N TYR A 222 31.00 -7.34 9.18
CA TYR A 222 29.89 -8.27 9.49
C TYR A 222 28.74 -7.63 10.27
N TRP A 223 29.01 -6.61 11.06
CA TRP A 223 28.00 -5.94 11.89
C TRP A 223 27.02 -5.09 11.07
N LEU A 224 27.40 -4.59 9.89
CA LEU A 224 26.50 -3.82 9.02
C LEU A 224 25.31 -4.65 8.51
N PRO A 225 25.52 -5.84 7.93
CA PRO A 225 24.42 -6.74 7.58
C PRO A 225 23.62 -7.23 8.79
N ALA A 226 24.15 -7.16 10.01
CA ALA A 226 23.41 -7.57 11.19
C ALA A 226 22.37 -6.54 11.66
N ILE A 227 22.40 -5.29 11.18
CA ILE A 227 21.52 -4.21 11.64
C ILE A 227 20.02 -4.57 11.55
N PRO A 228 19.47 -5.12 10.45
CA PRO A 228 18.05 -5.47 10.37
C PRO A 228 17.64 -6.66 11.26
N VAL A 229 18.58 -7.56 11.59
CA VAL A 229 18.29 -8.86 12.18
C VAL A 229 17.47 -8.78 13.48
N PRO A 230 17.82 -7.97 14.50
CA PRO A 230 17.06 -7.94 15.74
C PRO A 230 15.62 -7.44 15.55
N PHE A 231 15.41 -6.46 14.69
CA PHE A 231 14.08 -5.90 14.43
C PHE A 231 13.18 -6.88 13.69
N VAL A 232 13.72 -7.54 12.66
CA VAL A 232 13.01 -8.54 11.87
C VAL A 232 12.73 -9.78 12.71
N ALA A 233 13.70 -10.25 13.48
CA ALA A 233 13.53 -11.41 14.36
C ALA A 233 12.47 -11.15 15.44
N LEU A 234 12.50 -9.97 16.08
CA LEU A 234 11.47 -9.57 17.03
C LEU A 234 10.10 -9.55 16.39
N TRP A 235 9.97 -8.97 15.18
CA TRP A 235 8.69 -8.93 14.50
C TRP A 235 8.18 -10.33 14.12
N ILE A 236 9.04 -11.19 13.58
CA ILE A 236 8.70 -12.59 13.27
C ILE A 236 8.24 -13.33 14.53
N TYR A 237 8.92 -13.12 15.65
CA TYR A 237 8.53 -13.73 16.93
C TYR A 237 7.13 -13.27 17.36
N LEU A 238 6.85 -11.97 17.33
CA LEU A 238 5.56 -11.42 17.73
C LEU A 238 4.41 -11.87 16.80
N SER A 239 4.66 -11.94 15.49
CA SER A 239 3.64 -12.24 14.47
C SER A 239 3.65 -13.70 14.00
N TYR A 240 4.34 -14.60 14.72
CA TYR A 240 4.57 -15.98 14.27
C TYR A 240 3.29 -16.73 13.89
N HIS A 241 2.26 -16.65 14.71
CA HIS A 241 0.99 -17.33 14.46
C HIS A 241 0.25 -16.80 13.23
N SER A 242 0.21 -15.46 13.08
CA SER A 242 -0.40 -14.81 11.91
C SER A 242 0.37 -15.13 10.62
N LEU A 243 1.70 -15.16 10.69
CA LEU A 243 2.55 -15.56 9.56
C LEU A 243 2.30 -17.00 9.14
N LEU A 244 2.23 -17.94 10.07
CA LEU A 244 1.93 -19.34 9.77
C LEU A 244 0.53 -19.50 9.15
N PHE A 245 -0.48 -18.82 9.70
CA PHE A 245 -1.84 -18.83 9.16
C PHE A 245 -1.85 -18.34 7.71
N THR A 246 -1.21 -17.20 7.43
CA THR A 246 -1.11 -16.65 6.08
C THR A 246 -0.31 -17.54 5.14
N ALA A 247 0.82 -18.08 5.60
CA ALA A 247 1.66 -18.98 4.79
C ALA A 247 0.96 -20.29 4.40
N ASN A 248 0.03 -20.75 5.24
CA ASN A 248 -0.78 -21.94 4.98
C ASN A 248 -2.07 -21.65 4.18
N GLY A 249 -2.21 -20.44 3.64
CA GLY A 249 -3.36 -20.04 2.81
C GLY A 249 -4.61 -19.69 3.61
N GLY A 250 -4.50 -19.38 4.90
CA GLY A 250 -5.63 -19.00 5.75
C GLY A 250 -6.39 -17.76 5.30
N VAL A 251 -5.77 -16.94 4.42
CA VAL A 251 -6.36 -15.75 3.78
C VAL A 251 -6.33 -15.84 2.26
N ALA A 252 -6.24 -17.04 1.72
CA ALA A 252 -6.16 -17.26 0.28
C ALA A 252 -7.42 -16.75 -0.43
N TRP A 253 -7.25 -15.76 -1.32
CA TRP A 253 -8.32 -15.26 -2.19
C TRP A 253 -8.43 -16.05 -3.47
N SER A 254 -7.39 -16.80 -3.83
CA SER A 254 -7.35 -17.61 -5.04
C SER A 254 -6.40 -18.80 -4.88
N GLN A 255 -6.74 -19.89 -5.57
CA GLN A 255 -5.83 -21.04 -5.71
C GLN A 255 -5.20 -20.97 -7.10
N LEU A 256 -4.01 -20.39 -7.21
CA LEU A 256 -3.28 -20.24 -8.46
C LEU A 256 -2.17 -21.30 -8.55
N SER A 257 -1.95 -21.81 -9.75
CA SER A 257 -0.72 -22.53 -10.09
C SER A 257 0.47 -21.55 -10.17
N TYR A 258 1.70 -22.06 -10.14
CA TYR A 258 2.89 -21.23 -10.30
C TYR A 258 2.88 -20.45 -11.63
N THR A 259 2.50 -21.13 -12.73
CA THR A 259 2.43 -20.53 -14.06
C THR A 259 1.37 -19.45 -14.16
N GLN A 260 0.21 -19.62 -13.52
CA GLN A 260 -0.83 -18.59 -13.43
C GLN A 260 -0.35 -17.40 -12.61
N SER A 261 0.29 -17.63 -11.45
CA SER A 261 0.87 -16.56 -10.64
C SER A 261 1.93 -15.77 -11.42
N LEU A 262 2.82 -16.44 -12.13
CA LEU A 262 3.85 -15.81 -12.96
C LEU A 262 3.23 -15.01 -14.11
N SER A 263 2.29 -15.60 -14.84
CA SER A 263 1.56 -14.92 -15.93
C SER A 263 0.83 -13.67 -15.42
N SER A 264 0.15 -13.79 -14.28
CA SER A 264 -0.54 -12.64 -13.67
C SER A 264 0.42 -11.52 -13.29
N MET A 265 1.60 -11.85 -12.73
CA MET A 265 2.62 -10.84 -12.40
C MET A 265 3.14 -10.12 -13.66
N LEU A 266 3.35 -10.82 -14.76
CA LEU A 266 3.76 -10.21 -16.03
C LEU A 266 2.64 -9.30 -16.58
N THR A 267 1.39 -9.74 -16.47
CA THR A 267 0.22 -8.92 -16.82
C THR A 267 0.11 -7.66 -15.95
N MET A 268 0.45 -7.75 -14.66
CA MET A 268 0.49 -6.59 -13.76
C MET A 268 1.54 -5.56 -14.19
N VAL A 269 2.72 -5.99 -14.60
CA VAL A 269 3.76 -5.08 -15.13
C VAL A 269 3.26 -4.37 -16.38
N TYR A 270 2.55 -5.08 -17.27
CA TYR A 270 1.86 -4.45 -18.39
C TYR A 270 0.78 -3.46 -17.91
N GLY A 271 0.02 -3.80 -16.87
CA GLY A 271 -0.97 -2.93 -16.26
C GLY A 271 -0.40 -1.61 -15.74
N TYR A 272 0.85 -1.59 -15.24
CA TYR A 272 1.50 -0.35 -14.79
C TYR A 272 1.97 0.55 -15.93
N PHE A 273 2.47 -0.01 -17.01
CA PHE A 273 3.21 0.72 -18.04
C PHE A 273 2.54 0.68 -19.42
N GLY A 274 1.51 -0.15 -19.61
CA GLY A 274 0.96 -0.40 -20.92
C GLY A 274 2.05 -0.82 -21.92
N TRP A 275 2.02 -0.26 -23.11
CA TRP A 275 3.04 -0.49 -24.13
C TRP A 275 4.44 0.04 -23.76
N GLY A 276 4.55 0.90 -22.73
CA GLY A 276 5.83 1.34 -22.17
C GLY A 276 6.68 0.18 -21.63
N VAL A 277 6.08 -0.97 -21.32
CA VAL A 277 6.81 -2.19 -20.91
C VAL A 277 7.83 -2.63 -21.96
N VAL A 278 7.54 -2.45 -23.25
CA VAL A 278 8.47 -2.81 -24.34
C VAL A 278 9.75 -1.98 -24.22
N ALA A 279 9.63 -0.67 -23.99
CA ALA A 279 10.79 0.21 -23.81
C ALA A 279 11.61 -0.18 -22.56
N ILE A 280 10.96 -0.59 -21.48
CA ILE A 280 11.61 -1.06 -20.24
C ILE A 280 12.38 -2.36 -20.51
N VAL A 281 11.77 -3.33 -21.19
CA VAL A 281 12.42 -4.62 -21.52
C VAL A 281 13.64 -4.41 -22.44
N LEU A 282 13.49 -3.59 -23.48
CA LEU A 282 14.62 -3.26 -24.38
C LEU A 282 15.74 -2.54 -23.65
N SER A 283 15.39 -1.65 -22.71
CA SER A 283 16.38 -0.95 -21.88
C SER A 283 17.10 -1.90 -20.92
N ALA A 284 16.38 -2.82 -20.28
CA ALA A 284 16.95 -3.84 -19.43
C ALA A 284 17.91 -4.75 -20.23
N ALA A 285 17.51 -5.19 -21.43
CA ALA A 285 18.37 -5.96 -22.33
C ALA A 285 19.63 -5.17 -22.74
N TYR A 286 19.47 -3.89 -23.11
CA TYR A 286 20.59 -3.02 -23.47
C TYR A 286 21.61 -2.89 -22.33
N VAL A 287 21.19 -2.56 -21.11
CA VAL A 287 22.12 -2.40 -19.98
C VAL A 287 22.74 -3.73 -19.57
N PHE A 288 22.00 -4.84 -19.70
CA PHE A 288 22.51 -6.19 -19.46
C PHE A 288 23.63 -6.56 -20.42
N LEU A 289 23.44 -6.31 -21.73
CA LEU A 289 24.42 -6.59 -22.77
C LEU A 289 25.65 -5.70 -22.68
N LYS A 290 25.54 -4.47 -22.18
CA LYS A 290 26.68 -3.56 -21.96
C LYS A 290 27.55 -3.96 -20.77
N LYS A 291 27.25 -5.09 -20.11
CA LYS A 291 28.02 -5.69 -18.98
C LYS A 291 28.30 -4.71 -17.82
N LYS A 292 27.39 -3.80 -17.56
CA LYS A 292 27.46 -2.93 -16.38
C LYS A 292 27.00 -3.72 -15.16
N HIS A 293 27.92 -4.15 -14.32
CA HIS A 293 27.64 -5.08 -13.21
C HIS A 293 26.51 -4.65 -12.26
N THR A 294 26.41 -3.36 -11.94
CA THR A 294 25.36 -2.86 -11.05
C THR A 294 23.99 -3.02 -11.67
N GLU A 295 23.80 -2.63 -12.92
CA GLU A 295 22.53 -2.68 -13.64
C GLU A 295 22.18 -4.13 -14.03
N GLN A 296 23.17 -4.95 -14.38
CA GLN A 296 22.95 -6.40 -14.59
C GLN A 296 22.38 -7.04 -13.33
N TYR A 297 22.95 -6.71 -12.17
CA TYR A 297 22.43 -7.20 -10.90
C TYR A 297 21.00 -6.74 -10.65
N MET A 298 20.65 -5.50 -10.96
CA MET A 298 19.27 -4.99 -10.84
C MET A 298 18.30 -5.80 -11.72
N VAL A 299 18.65 -6.06 -12.97
CA VAL A 299 17.82 -6.87 -13.89
C VAL A 299 17.62 -8.27 -13.32
N ILE A 300 18.71 -8.92 -12.87
CA ILE A 300 18.63 -10.25 -12.25
C ILE A 300 17.78 -10.22 -10.98
N ALA A 301 17.93 -9.20 -10.13
CA ALA A 301 17.16 -9.06 -8.90
C ALA A 301 15.66 -8.88 -9.17
N ILE A 302 15.28 -8.12 -10.18
CA ILE A 302 13.88 -7.96 -10.61
C ILE A 302 13.32 -9.30 -11.07
N LEU A 303 14.01 -10.00 -11.98
CA LEU A 303 13.56 -11.28 -12.53
C LEU A 303 13.47 -12.36 -11.45
N LEU A 304 14.50 -12.46 -10.60
CA LEU A 304 14.51 -13.38 -9.47
C LEU A 304 13.36 -13.10 -8.49
N SER A 305 13.11 -11.81 -8.20
CA SER A 305 12.00 -11.41 -7.32
C SER A 305 10.65 -11.81 -7.90
N ILE A 306 10.42 -11.61 -9.19
CA ILE A 306 9.19 -12.04 -9.86
C ILE A 306 9.01 -13.55 -9.71
N GLY A 307 10.07 -14.35 -9.95
CA GLY A 307 10.02 -15.80 -9.80
C GLY A 307 9.75 -16.27 -8.36
N VAL A 308 10.45 -15.70 -7.39
CA VAL A 308 10.24 -16.02 -5.95
C VAL A 308 8.86 -15.59 -5.49
N LEU A 309 8.43 -14.39 -5.85
CA LEU A 309 7.11 -13.88 -5.46
C LEU A 309 5.98 -14.66 -6.12
N ALA A 310 6.14 -15.15 -7.35
CA ALA A 310 5.17 -16.05 -7.97
C ALA A 310 4.99 -17.35 -7.15
N PHE A 311 6.09 -17.89 -6.61
CA PHE A 311 6.04 -19.03 -5.72
C PHE A 311 5.36 -18.71 -4.37
N VAL A 312 5.69 -17.56 -3.78
CA VAL A 312 5.05 -17.09 -2.53
C VAL A 312 3.55 -16.90 -2.75
N CYS A 313 3.14 -16.25 -3.84
CA CYS A 313 1.72 -16.05 -4.15
C CYS A 313 0.97 -17.36 -4.40
N LYS A 314 1.60 -18.35 -5.04
CA LYS A 314 1.03 -19.70 -5.15
C LYS A 314 0.73 -20.30 -3.77
N LYS A 315 1.58 -20.07 -2.78
CA LYS A 315 1.41 -20.62 -1.42
C LYS A 315 0.41 -19.83 -0.59
N SER A 316 0.49 -18.50 -0.61
CA SER A 316 -0.37 -17.63 0.18
C SER A 316 -1.76 -17.42 -0.44
N GLY A 317 -1.93 -17.65 -1.75
CA GLY A 317 -3.15 -17.35 -2.48
C GLY A 317 -3.45 -15.83 -2.61
N ILE A 318 -2.49 -14.97 -2.29
CA ILE A 318 -2.66 -13.52 -2.31
C ILE A 318 -1.89 -12.95 -3.49
N LEU A 319 -2.61 -12.49 -4.51
CA LEU A 319 -2.01 -11.90 -5.71
C LEU A 319 -2.85 -10.70 -6.17
N HIS A 320 -2.30 -9.49 -5.99
CA HIS A 320 -2.95 -8.26 -6.44
C HIS A 320 -1.89 -7.26 -6.94
N PRO A 321 -2.17 -6.47 -8.01
CA PRO A 321 -1.21 -5.51 -8.58
C PRO A 321 -0.61 -4.56 -7.53
N ARG A 322 -1.43 -4.02 -6.65
CA ARG A 322 -1.01 -3.07 -5.61
C ARG A 322 0.14 -3.54 -4.71
N HIS A 323 0.32 -4.86 -4.58
CA HIS A 323 1.37 -5.43 -3.74
C HIS A 323 2.76 -5.43 -4.39
N PHE A 324 2.87 -5.10 -5.70
CA PHE A 324 4.11 -5.19 -6.47
C PHE A 324 4.62 -3.84 -6.99
N ILE A 325 3.95 -2.74 -6.66
CA ILE A 325 4.30 -1.40 -7.16
C ILE A 325 5.71 -0.94 -6.73
N PHE A 326 6.32 -1.56 -5.73
CA PHE A 326 7.71 -1.29 -5.33
C PHE A 326 8.76 -1.63 -6.40
N ILE A 327 8.41 -2.44 -7.42
CA ILE A 327 9.29 -2.75 -8.55
C ILE A 327 9.33 -1.60 -9.56
N ILE A 328 8.27 -0.79 -9.63
CA ILE A 328 8.10 0.28 -10.63
C ILE A 328 9.31 1.23 -10.67
N PRO A 329 9.83 1.78 -9.55
CA PRO A 329 10.96 2.69 -9.59
C PRO A 329 12.21 2.08 -10.24
N TRP A 330 12.45 0.79 -10.03
CA TRP A 330 13.62 0.08 -10.55
C TRP A 330 13.51 -0.12 -12.06
N CYS A 331 12.33 -0.47 -12.55
CA CYS A 331 12.05 -0.59 -13.98
C CYS A 331 12.25 0.76 -14.71
N ILE A 332 11.70 1.83 -14.15
CA ILE A 332 11.83 3.19 -14.72
C ILE A 332 13.29 3.66 -14.67
N TYR A 333 14.00 3.38 -13.60
CA TYR A 333 15.42 3.72 -13.51
C TYR A 333 16.23 3.06 -14.63
N LEU A 334 16.04 1.76 -14.86
CA LEU A 334 16.72 1.04 -15.94
C LEU A 334 16.46 1.68 -17.31
N LEU A 335 15.22 2.12 -17.55
CA LEU A 335 14.87 2.84 -18.76
C LEU A 335 15.63 4.16 -18.88
N PHE A 336 15.56 5.04 -17.87
CA PHE A 336 16.23 6.34 -17.95
C PHE A 336 17.75 6.21 -17.96
N HIS A 337 18.29 5.21 -17.25
CA HIS A 337 19.72 4.95 -17.27
C HIS A 337 20.19 4.47 -18.64
N ALA A 338 19.44 3.61 -19.32
CA ALA A 338 19.72 3.22 -20.70
C ALA A 338 19.67 4.43 -21.65
N LEU A 339 18.60 5.23 -21.57
CA LEU A 339 18.42 6.42 -22.39
C LEU A 339 19.54 7.45 -22.15
N SER A 340 19.94 7.69 -20.90
CA SER A 340 21.03 8.62 -20.57
C SER A 340 22.40 8.17 -21.09
N ASN A 341 22.55 6.87 -21.39
CA ASN A 341 23.75 6.34 -22.06
C ASN A 341 23.68 6.45 -23.59
N LEU A 342 22.48 6.52 -24.17
CA LEU A 342 22.25 6.65 -25.61
C LEU A 342 22.23 8.11 -26.08
N THR A 343 21.81 9.04 -25.20
CA THR A 343 21.73 10.46 -25.54
C THR A 343 22.10 11.35 -24.37
N GLU A 344 22.74 12.46 -24.66
CA GLU A 344 23.02 13.51 -23.67
C GLU A 344 21.90 14.56 -23.59
N ARG A 345 20.89 14.48 -24.47
CA ARG A 345 19.79 15.44 -24.54
C ARG A 345 18.77 15.16 -23.44
N LYS A 346 18.77 15.98 -22.39
CA LYS A 346 17.81 15.88 -21.28
C LYS A 346 16.34 15.97 -21.72
N THR A 347 16.07 16.73 -22.80
CA THR A 347 14.74 16.84 -23.40
C THR A 347 14.18 15.49 -23.89
N VAL A 348 15.03 14.57 -24.34
CA VAL A 348 14.62 13.21 -24.75
C VAL A 348 14.10 12.44 -23.55
N LEU A 349 14.75 12.54 -22.38
CA LEU A 349 14.30 11.87 -21.16
C LEU A 349 12.91 12.38 -20.72
N ILE A 350 12.70 13.69 -20.79
CA ILE A 350 11.41 14.32 -20.46
C ILE A 350 10.33 13.85 -21.44
N LEU A 351 10.62 13.86 -22.74
CA LEU A 351 9.66 13.43 -23.77
C LEU A 351 9.26 11.95 -23.58
N VAL A 352 10.24 11.08 -23.32
CA VAL A 352 9.97 9.65 -23.07
C VAL A 352 9.15 9.47 -21.80
N ALA A 353 9.40 10.27 -20.73
CA ALA A 353 8.57 10.25 -19.52
C ALA A 353 7.11 10.57 -19.82
N PHE A 354 6.85 11.62 -20.62
CA PHE A 354 5.49 11.98 -21.05
C PHE A 354 4.83 10.87 -21.89
N ILE A 355 5.55 10.31 -22.84
CA ILE A 355 5.04 9.22 -23.69
C ILE A 355 4.65 8.01 -22.83
N ILE A 356 5.49 7.60 -21.87
CA ILE A 356 5.20 6.46 -20.99
C ILE A 356 4.00 6.77 -20.10
N SER A 357 3.94 7.95 -19.49
CA SER A 357 2.79 8.34 -18.68
C SER A 357 1.49 8.31 -19.49
N TRP A 358 1.54 8.74 -20.76
CA TRP A 358 0.39 8.72 -21.66
C TRP A 358 -0.01 7.33 -22.14
N LEU A 359 0.99 6.44 -22.35
CA LEU A 359 0.75 5.04 -22.76
C LEU A 359 0.34 4.14 -21.59
N SER A 360 0.51 4.60 -20.35
CA SER A 360 0.11 3.84 -19.17
C SER A 360 -1.41 3.79 -19.05
N PRO A 361 -1.99 2.63 -18.69
CA PRO A 361 -3.43 2.50 -18.51
C PRO A 361 -3.96 3.50 -17.48
N PRO A 362 -5.20 4.00 -17.65
CA PRO A 362 -5.81 4.90 -16.68
C PRO A 362 -5.93 4.25 -15.29
N ALA A 363 -5.92 5.07 -14.25
CA ALA A 363 -5.95 4.63 -12.85
C ALA A 363 -7.18 3.72 -12.56
N ASP A 364 -8.33 4.05 -13.12
CA ASP A 364 -9.58 3.33 -12.91
C ASP A 364 -9.56 1.88 -13.41
N SER A 365 -8.71 1.57 -14.41
CA SER A 365 -8.54 0.20 -14.89
C SER A 365 -7.86 -0.74 -13.87
N GLN A 366 -7.28 -0.19 -12.82
CA GLN A 366 -6.59 -0.92 -11.74
C GLN A 366 -7.38 -0.88 -10.42
N ALA A 367 -8.49 -0.13 -10.37
CA ALA A 367 -9.37 -0.07 -9.22
C ALA A 367 -10.01 -1.45 -8.96
N ASN A 368 -10.03 -1.86 -7.72
CA ASN A 368 -10.75 -3.06 -7.31
C ASN A 368 -12.24 -2.72 -7.18
N VAL A 369 -13.13 -3.66 -7.48
CA VAL A 369 -14.58 -3.50 -7.29
C VAL A 369 -14.91 -3.06 -5.84
N TYR A 370 -14.14 -3.52 -4.86
CA TYR A 370 -14.31 -3.16 -3.44
C TYR A 370 -13.84 -1.74 -3.08
N GLU A 371 -13.13 -1.04 -3.96
CA GLU A 371 -12.68 0.34 -3.72
C GLU A 371 -13.83 1.36 -3.86
N THR A 372 -15.02 0.90 -4.21
CA THR A 372 -16.23 1.70 -4.37
C THR A 372 -17.25 1.52 -3.24
N ASP A 373 -16.90 0.79 -2.17
CA ASP A 373 -17.80 0.56 -1.04
C ASP A 373 -18.21 1.87 -0.35
N GLU A 374 -19.51 2.12 -0.23
CA GLU A 374 -20.06 3.38 0.30
C GLU A 374 -20.40 3.29 1.79
N TYR A 375 -19.43 2.92 2.63
CA TYR A 375 -19.59 2.86 4.10
C TYR A 375 -19.96 4.21 4.70
N LYS A 376 -19.42 5.30 4.18
CA LYS A 376 -19.69 6.67 4.63
C LYS A 376 -21.15 7.05 4.43
N GLU A 377 -21.66 6.79 3.26
CA GLU A 377 -23.03 7.08 2.86
C GLU A 377 -24.03 6.22 3.65
N ALA A 378 -23.70 4.94 3.86
CA ALA A 378 -24.49 4.05 4.70
C ALA A 378 -24.54 4.53 6.16
N ALA A 379 -23.39 4.90 6.73
CA ALA A 379 -23.32 5.43 8.10
C ALA A 379 -24.08 6.76 8.23
N LYS A 380 -23.97 7.65 7.23
CA LYS A 380 -24.70 8.91 7.18
C LYS A 380 -26.22 8.69 7.12
N TYR A 381 -26.67 7.76 6.28
CA TYR A 381 -28.09 7.40 6.21
C TYR A 381 -28.65 6.95 7.58
N ILE A 382 -27.88 6.14 8.31
CA ILE A 382 -28.25 5.69 9.64
C ILE A 382 -28.29 6.87 10.62
N SER A 383 -27.29 7.76 10.56
CA SER A 383 -27.22 8.93 11.44
C SER A 383 -28.37 9.91 11.20
N ASP A 384 -28.69 10.23 9.95
CA ASP A 384 -29.64 11.27 9.57
C ASP A 384 -31.12 10.80 9.67
N GLY A 385 -31.36 9.51 9.41
CA GLY A 385 -32.72 9.02 9.18
C GLY A 385 -33.46 8.52 10.41
N HIS A 386 -32.78 8.12 11.49
CA HIS A 386 -33.44 7.26 12.49
C HIS A 386 -33.11 7.56 13.94
N GLY A 387 -32.56 8.71 14.29
CA GLY A 387 -32.36 9.16 15.67
C GLY A 387 -31.61 8.16 16.59
N VAL A 388 -30.49 7.64 16.12
CA VAL A 388 -29.77 6.44 16.62
C VAL A 388 -29.22 6.55 18.07
N SER A 389 -29.62 7.51 18.85
CA SER A 389 -29.17 7.60 20.25
C SER A 389 -29.61 6.42 21.14
N LYS A 390 -30.38 5.47 20.61
CA LYS A 390 -30.95 4.33 21.37
C LYS A 390 -30.81 2.96 20.64
N TYR A 391 -30.03 2.84 19.57
CA TYR A 391 -30.06 1.66 18.71
C TYR A 391 -28.86 0.74 18.94
N LYS A 392 -29.13 -0.54 19.10
CA LYS A 392 -28.15 -1.59 18.85
C LYS A 392 -28.03 -1.75 17.35
N LEU A 393 -26.84 -1.57 16.81
CA LEU A 393 -26.50 -1.85 15.42
C LEU A 393 -25.84 -3.23 15.36
N PHE A 394 -26.19 -4.01 14.36
CA PHE A 394 -25.61 -5.33 14.15
C PHE A 394 -24.82 -5.32 12.86
N ALA A 395 -23.56 -5.73 12.90
CA ALA A 395 -22.74 -5.95 11.72
C ALA A 395 -22.65 -7.46 11.44
N SER A 396 -22.69 -7.83 10.16
CA SER A 396 -22.67 -9.23 9.75
C SER A 396 -21.27 -9.83 9.63
N TRP A 397 -20.25 -9.01 9.72
CA TRP A 397 -18.83 -9.40 9.60
C TRP A 397 -17.99 -8.57 10.56
N SER A 398 -17.08 -9.21 11.30
CA SER A 398 -16.37 -8.57 12.41
C SER A 398 -15.67 -7.24 12.07
N PRO A 399 -14.99 -7.07 10.94
CA PRO A 399 -14.42 -5.77 10.60
C PRO A 399 -15.45 -4.64 10.43
N ASN A 400 -16.67 -4.95 10.02
CA ASN A 400 -17.72 -3.95 9.79
C ASN A 400 -18.09 -3.19 11.07
N GLU A 401 -18.01 -3.82 12.24
CA GLU A 401 -18.27 -3.13 13.51
C GLU A 401 -17.34 -1.93 13.66
N ALA A 402 -16.04 -2.14 13.50
CA ALA A 402 -15.05 -1.07 13.58
C ALA A 402 -15.20 -0.03 12.46
N TYR A 403 -15.61 -0.45 11.25
CA TYR A 403 -15.80 0.42 10.08
C TYR A 403 -16.98 1.38 10.28
N TYR A 404 -18.12 0.85 10.74
CA TYR A 404 -19.28 1.69 11.03
C TYR A 404 -19.05 2.56 12.27
N LYS A 405 -18.38 2.01 13.30
CA LYS A 405 -18.00 2.78 14.47
C LYS A 405 -17.17 4.01 14.11
N TYR A 406 -16.21 3.84 13.19
CA TYR A 406 -15.40 4.96 12.71
C TYR A 406 -16.25 6.10 12.15
N TYR A 407 -17.21 5.81 11.29
CA TYR A 407 -18.06 6.84 10.68
C TYR A 407 -19.13 7.36 11.64
N LEU A 408 -19.76 6.50 12.40
CA LEU A 408 -20.82 6.89 13.33
C LEU A 408 -20.28 7.77 14.47
N ASP A 409 -19.11 7.47 15.01
CA ASP A 409 -18.45 8.31 16.03
C ASP A 409 -18.13 9.71 15.44
N ASN A 410 -17.68 9.80 14.18
CA ASN A 410 -17.39 11.05 13.53
C ASN A 410 -18.61 11.91 13.22
N TYR A 411 -19.74 11.30 12.82
CA TYR A 411 -20.97 12.03 12.49
C TYR A 411 -21.87 12.29 13.67
N MET A 412 -21.89 11.37 14.62
CA MET A 412 -22.84 11.42 15.72
C MET A 412 -22.22 11.96 17.00
N HIS A 413 -20.90 12.02 17.12
CA HIS A 413 -20.14 12.37 18.33
C HIS A 413 -20.62 11.59 19.55
N LYS A 414 -21.10 10.37 19.35
CA LYS A 414 -21.63 9.47 20.38
C LYS A 414 -21.01 8.09 20.21
N ASN A 415 -20.71 7.48 21.33
CA ASN A 415 -20.28 6.08 21.37
C ASN A 415 -21.51 5.21 21.08
N VAL A 416 -21.57 4.64 19.87
CA VAL A 416 -22.66 3.75 19.45
C VAL A 416 -22.22 2.31 19.69
N ASP A 417 -23.05 1.55 20.42
CA ASP A 417 -22.83 0.12 20.58
C ASP A 417 -23.14 -0.61 19.27
N ILE A 418 -22.12 -1.18 18.67
CA ILE A 418 -22.22 -2.02 17.48
C ILE A 418 -21.86 -3.44 17.89
N ASN A 419 -22.75 -4.38 17.62
CA ASN A 419 -22.55 -5.80 17.90
C ASN A 419 -22.53 -6.60 16.62
N MET A 420 -21.70 -7.64 16.57
CA MET A 420 -21.69 -8.55 15.45
C MET A 420 -22.84 -9.55 15.55
N LEU A 421 -23.63 -9.67 14.47
CA LEU A 421 -24.70 -10.66 14.38
C LEU A 421 -24.16 -11.92 13.69
N SER A 422 -24.09 -13.03 14.43
CA SER A 422 -23.85 -14.35 13.86
C SER A 422 -25.17 -15.07 13.59
N VAL A 423 -25.45 -15.35 12.34
CA VAL A 423 -26.70 -16.00 11.89
C VAL A 423 -26.64 -17.53 12.02
N SER A 424 -25.52 -18.08 12.44
CA SER A 424 -25.30 -19.55 12.55
C SER A 424 -25.66 -20.16 13.90
N GLY A 425 -26.21 -19.37 14.81
CA GLY A 425 -26.64 -19.83 16.14
C GLY A 425 -28.10 -20.29 16.20
N ASP A 426 -28.60 -20.46 17.41
CA ASP A 426 -30.02 -20.72 17.65
C ASP A 426 -30.89 -19.61 17.06
N VAL A 427 -31.84 -19.99 16.20
CA VAL A 427 -32.75 -19.05 15.50
C VAL A 427 -33.53 -18.21 16.50
N GLU A 428 -33.96 -18.76 17.63
CA GLU A 428 -34.73 -18.04 18.63
C GLU A 428 -33.89 -16.97 19.33
N SER A 429 -32.64 -17.28 19.66
CA SER A 429 -31.69 -16.32 20.23
C SER A 429 -31.39 -15.20 19.22
N THR A 430 -31.14 -15.53 17.95
CA THR A 430 -30.94 -14.57 16.87
C THR A 430 -32.17 -13.64 16.70
N CYS A 431 -33.38 -14.19 16.74
CA CYS A 431 -34.63 -13.41 16.64
C CYS A 431 -34.83 -12.46 17.81
N ARG A 432 -34.44 -12.87 19.02
CA ARG A 432 -34.50 -12.01 20.18
C ARG A 432 -33.58 -10.81 20.04
N GLU A 433 -32.32 -11.05 19.68
CA GLU A 433 -31.32 -10.00 19.47
C GLU A 433 -31.75 -9.01 18.38
N ILE A 434 -32.26 -9.50 17.24
CA ILE A 434 -32.76 -8.65 16.17
C ILE A 434 -34.00 -7.84 16.62
N ARG A 435 -34.89 -8.42 17.45
CA ARG A 435 -36.05 -7.71 17.97
C ARG A 435 -35.68 -6.54 18.86
N ASP A 436 -34.62 -6.68 19.62
CA ASP A 436 -34.11 -5.64 20.53
C ASP A 436 -33.26 -4.58 19.79
N GLY A 437 -32.83 -4.85 18.56
CA GLY A 437 -32.06 -3.94 17.71
C GLY A 437 -32.93 -3.15 16.73
N HIS A 438 -32.41 -2.03 16.23
CA HIS A 438 -33.13 -1.16 15.33
C HIS A 438 -32.59 -1.14 13.89
N ALA A 439 -31.30 -1.37 13.67
CA ALA A 439 -30.73 -1.43 12.34
C ALA A 439 -29.73 -2.57 12.22
N VAL A 440 -29.69 -3.25 11.08
CA VAL A 440 -28.69 -4.25 10.76
C VAL A 440 -27.86 -3.73 9.59
N LEU A 441 -26.59 -3.57 9.85
CA LEU A 441 -25.59 -3.16 8.87
C LEU A 441 -24.96 -4.39 8.30
N TYR A 442 -24.71 -4.37 7.00
CA TYR A 442 -24.10 -5.52 6.39
C TYR A 442 -23.23 -5.12 5.19
N ALA A 443 -22.18 -5.86 4.96
CA ALA A 443 -21.32 -5.76 3.81
C ALA A 443 -21.28 -7.07 3.02
N HIS A 444 -20.65 -7.06 1.87
CA HIS A 444 -20.55 -8.15 0.90
C HIS A 444 -20.59 -9.59 1.46
N GLY A 445 -21.41 -10.42 0.89
CA GLY A 445 -21.39 -11.88 1.04
C GLY A 445 -22.38 -12.49 2.03
N ALA A 446 -22.69 -11.83 3.15
CA ALA A 446 -23.61 -12.35 4.17
C ALA A 446 -25.10 -12.04 3.91
N HIS A 447 -25.41 -11.46 2.78
CA HIS A 447 -26.73 -10.95 2.37
C HIS A 447 -27.87 -11.94 2.58
N ARG A 448 -27.72 -13.14 2.02
CA ARG A 448 -28.80 -14.15 2.06
C ARG A 448 -29.05 -14.66 3.47
N GLU A 449 -28.00 -14.81 4.28
CA GLU A 449 -28.11 -15.31 5.65
C GLU A 449 -28.82 -14.32 6.55
N VAL A 450 -28.48 -13.03 6.46
CA VAL A 450 -29.13 -11.97 7.24
C VAL A 450 -30.61 -11.83 6.83
N ILE A 451 -30.91 -11.80 5.53
CA ILE A 451 -32.30 -11.72 5.03
C ILE A 451 -33.10 -12.96 5.47
N ASN A 452 -32.51 -14.13 5.39
CA ASN A 452 -33.18 -15.36 5.82
C ASN A 452 -33.46 -15.33 7.33
N ALA A 453 -32.56 -14.78 8.15
CA ALA A 453 -32.79 -14.61 9.57
C ALA A 453 -33.97 -13.66 9.85
N PHE A 454 -34.04 -12.51 9.14
CA PHE A 454 -35.18 -11.60 9.27
C PHE A 454 -36.51 -12.25 8.88
N LYS A 455 -36.52 -13.02 7.77
CA LYS A 455 -37.70 -13.78 7.34
C LYS A 455 -38.08 -14.87 8.35
N ALA A 456 -37.11 -15.61 8.88
CA ALA A 456 -37.36 -16.64 9.89
C ALA A 456 -37.93 -16.04 11.19
N CYS A 457 -37.54 -14.82 11.55
CA CYS A 457 -38.05 -14.11 12.72
C CYS A 457 -39.40 -13.41 12.48
N ALA A 458 -40.00 -13.50 11.30
CA ALA A 458 -41.23 -12.84 10.89
C ALA A 458 -41.22 -11.31 11.15
N LEU A 459 -40.06 -10.67 11.00
CA LEU A 459 -39.88 -9.23 11.19
C LEU A 459 -40.06 -8.48 9.86
N LYS A 460 -40.75 -7.35 9.92
CA LYS A 460 -40.79 -6.39 8.82
C LYS A 460 -39.49 -5.62 8.75
N TYR A 461 -38.96 -5.42 7.54
CA TYR A 461 -37.71 -4.70 7.33
C TYR A 461 -37.72 -3.93 6.01
N GLN A 462 -36.89 -2.91 5.93
CA GLN A 462 -36.62 -2.16 4.72
C GLN A 462 -35.15 -2.37 4.33
N GLU A 463 -34.88 -2.61 3.05
CA GLU A 463 -33.53 -2.69 2.49
C GLU A 463 -33.18 -1.38 1.82
N VAL A 464 -32.03 -0.80 2.20
CA VAL A 464 -31.46 0.36 1.52
C VAL A 464 -30.09 -0.03 0.99
N LYS A 465 -29.91 0.12 -0.32
CA LYS A 465 -28.71 -0.33 -1.04
C LYS A 465 -27.81 0.85 -1.32
N PHE A 466 -26.55 0.68 -0.99
CA PHE A 466 -25.43 1.52 -1.39
C PHE A 466 -24.51 0.69 -2.28
N ASN A 467 -23.53 1.32 -2.92
CA ASN A 467 -22.57 0.56 -3.71
C ASN A 467 -21.74 -0.35 -2.76
N GLY A 468 -21.77 -1.65 -3.03
CA GLY A 468 -21.08 -2.66 -2.21
C GLY A 468 -21.67 -2.90 -0.81
N ILE A 469 -22.60 -2.08 -0.34
CA ILE A 469 -23.14 -2.10 1.03
C ILE A 469 -24.66 -2.13 1.02
N MET A 470 -25.23 -2.87 1.96
CA MET A 470 -26.68 -2.85 2.21
C MET A 470 -26.95 -2.55 3.70
N VAL A 471 -27.89 -1.68 3.94
CA VAL A 471 -28.45 -1.41 5.26
C VAL A 471 -29.83 -2.03 5.35
N ILE A 472 -30.06 -2.87 6.33
CA ILE A 472 -31.39 -3.41 6.65
C ILE A 472 -31.88 -2.73 7.90
N VAL A 473 -33.02 -2.07 7.77
CA VAL A 473 -33.68 -1.35 8.86
C VAL A 473 -34.96 -2.05 9.22
N LYS A 474 -35.12 -2.35 10.51
CA LYS A 474 -36.39 -2.89 11.01
C LYS A 474 -37.48 -1.83 10.89
N SER A 475 -38.60 -2.18 10.27
CA SER A 475 -39.77 -1.31 10.09
C SER A 475 -40.65 -1.26 11.35
#